data_bd1da1b0ab7d4bcf092d0048d5cc5a78
#
_entry.id   bd1da1b0ab7d4bcf092d0048d5cc5a78
#
_cell.length_a   1.000
_cell.length_b   1.000
_cell.length_c   1.000
_cell.angle_alpha   90.00
_cell.angle_beta   90.00
_cell.angle_gamma   90.00
#
_symmetry.space_group_name_H-M   'P 1'
#
loop_
_entity.id
_entity.type
_entity.pdbx_description
1 polymer ?
#
loop_
_entity_poly.entity_id
_entity_poly.type
_entity_poly.pdbx_seq_one_letter_code
_entity_poly.pdbx_strand_id
1 'polypeptide(L)'
;MAKRQIVDAHHHLWDLDHGYAYPWLQDNPDADGMLGRLTSITKTYLPADYLADAADYQVVKSVHIEAVPSDPIKETRWLTSLGANIPTAIVGFAALDTPDVEKTLAAHAALPKVRGVRQIVNWHKNPAVTFTQSDLLADNAWQAGYALLKKYNLSFDAQLYAGQMDEMYALARRHPETLVILNHTGMPIDRDPDSLKLWRDGMQKLASADNVVAKISGLGMVEHGWTTDSIRPFVLGTIDAFGSERTMFGSNFPVDRLYGTFGALYRAFETIVADFTPVEQDRLFRANAERWYRI
;
A
#
# COMPACT_ATOMS: atom_id res chain seq x y z
N MET A 1 18.89 24.01 3.99
CA MET A 1 19.42 22.63 4.01
C MET A 1 18.91 21.91 2.76
N ALA A 2 19.64 20.94 2.24
CA ALA A 2 19.12 20.11 1.13
C ALA A 2 17.90 19.28 1.63
N LYS A 3 16.89 19.12 0.76
CA LYS A 3 15.73 18.29 1.09
C LYS A 3 16.14 16.82 1.15
N ARG A 4 15.55 16.05 2.08
CA ARG A 4 15.77 14.61 2.14
C ARG A 4 15.26 13.97 0.84
N GLN A 5 16.10 13.12 0.25
CA GLN A 5 15.68 12.26 -0.86
C GLN A 5 14.85 11.11 -0.33
N ILE A 6 13.72 10.84 -1.00
CA ILE A 6 12.83 9.74 -0.67
C ILE A 6 12.40 8.98 -1.93
N VAL A 7 12.10 7.71 -1.76
CA VAL A 7 11.26 6.92 -2.69
C VAL A 7 9.96 6.65 -1.97
N ASP A 8 8.88 7.24 -2.45
CA ASP A 8 7.56 7.00 -1.86
C ASP A 8 7.03 5.64 -2.32
N ALA A 9 6.97 4.69 -1.38
CA ALA A 9 6.59 3.31 -1.69
C ALA A 9 5.08 3.10 -1.86
N HIS A 10 4.24 4.13 -1.65
CA HIS A 10 2.80 4.02 -1.76
C HIS A 10 2.13 5.38 -1.96
N HIS A 11 1.70 5.66 -3.16
CA HIS A 11 0.81 6.78 -3.47
C HIS A 11 -0.20 6.38 -4.56
N HIS A 12 -1.17 7.26 -4.80
CA HIS A 12 -2.16 7.10 -5.85
C HIS A 12 -2.17 8.32 -6.76
N LEU A 13 -2.59 8.13 -8.00
CA LEU A 13 -2.93 9.17 -8.96
C LEU A 13 -4.26 8.77 -9.60
N TRP A 14 -5.08 9.74 -9.92
CA TRP A 14 -6.32 9.53 -10.67
C TRP A 14 -6.68 10.75 -11.49
N ASP A 15 -7.34 10.52 -12.63
CA ASP A 15 -7.77 11.56 -13.56
C ASP A 15 -9.28 11.43 -13.78
N LEU A 16 -10.05 12.14 -12.96
CA LEU A 16 -11.51 12.10 -13.00
C LEU A 16 -12.09 12.88 -14.18
N ASP A 17 -11.30 13.78 -14.79
CA ASP A 17 -11.73 14.68 -15.86
C ASP A 17 -11.67 14.00 -17.23
N HIS A 18 -10.88 12.93 -17.40
CA HIS A 18 -10.65 12.27 -18.70
C HIS A 18 -11.21 10.84 -18.76
N GLY A 19 -12.29 10.59 -18.01
CA GLY A 19 -13.08 9.36 -18.14
C GLY A 19 -12.45 8.12 -17.51
N TYR A 20 -11.64 8.30 -16.45
CA TYR A 20 -11.26 7.24 -15.54
C TYR A 20 -12.26 7.19 -14.40
N ALA A 21 -12.77 6.00 -14.10
CA ALA A 21 -13.81 5.84 -13.09
C ALA A 21 -13.30 5.07 -11.86
N TYR A 22 -13.53 5.67 -10.70
CA TYR A 22 -13.21 5.15 -9.39
C TYR A 22 -14.47 5.23 -8.52
N PRO A 23 -15.39 4.24 -8.58
CA PRO A 23 -16.71 4.33 -7.95
C PRO A 23 -16.64 4.62 -6.45
N TRP A 24 -15.72 4.00 -5.72
CA TRP A 24 -15.54 4.23 -4.28
C TRP A 24 -15.28 5.70 -3.93
N LEU A 25 -14.65 6.44 -4.85
CA LEU A 25 -14.29 7.85 -4.68
C LEU A 25 -15.39 8.80 -5.20
N GLN A 26 -16.13 8.39 -6.26
CA GLN A 26 -17.01 9.28 -7.02
C GLN A 26 -18.50 9.13 -6.66
N ASP A 27 -18.96 7.91 -6.29
CA ASP A 27 -20.40 7.66 -6.21
C ASP A 27 -21.07 8.30 -4.99
N ASN A 28 -20.37 8.40 -3.86
CA ASN A 28 -20.92 9.01 -2.64
C ASN A 28 -19.83 9.66 -1.77
N PRO A 29 -19.14 10.71 -2.26
CA PRO A 29 -17.97 11.29 -1.59
C PRO A 29 -18.30 11.99 -0.26
N ASP A 30 -19.57 12.35 -0.04
CA ASP A 30 -20.04 13.01 1.19
C ASP A 30 -20.44 12.01 2.29
N ALA A 31 -20.49 10.73 1.99
CA ALA A 31 -20.79 9.70 3.00
C ALA A 31 -19.67 9.63 4.05
N ASP A 32 -20.09 9.56 5.30
CA ASP A 32 -19.15 9.39 6.42
C ASP A 32 -18.88 7.88 6.63
N GLY A 33 -17.96 7.35 5.81
CA GLY A 33 -17.54 5.96 5.87
C GLY A 33 -16.31 5.74 6.75
N MET A 34 -15.71 4.56 6.68
CA MET A 34 -14.48 4.24 7.42
C MET A 34 -13.34 5.24 7.16
N LEU A 35 -13.25 5.75 5.94
CA LEU A 35 -12.27 6.77 5.55
C LEU A 35 -12.75 8.21 5.81
N GLY A 36 -13.91 8.40 6.46
CA GLY A 36 -14.56 9.70 6.54
C GLY A 36 -15.07 10.18 5.18
N ARG A 37 -15.32 11.49 5.06
CA ARG A 37 -15.81 12.11 3.82
C ARG A 37 -14.70 12.27 2.80
N LEU A 38 -14.93 11.86 1.57
CA LEU A 38 -13.94 11.86 0.49
C LEU A 38 -13.95 13.15 -0.37
N THR A 39 -14.92 14.05 -0.15
CA THR A 39 -15.16 15.23 -0.98
C THR A 39 -13.91 16.06 -1.29
N SER A 40 -12.99 16.20 -0.32
CA SER A 40 -11.78 17.01 -0.51
C SER A 40 -10.75 16.38 -1.43
N ILE A 41 -10.83 15.06 -1.67
CA ILE A 41 -9.94 14.30 -2.55
C ILE A 41 -10.65 13.83 -3.83
N THR A 42 -11.98 13.99 -3.96
CA THR A 42 -12.76 13.66 -5.16
C THR A 42 -12.55 14.73 -6.23
N LYS A 43 -11.35 14.80 -6.75
CA LYS A 43 -10.90 15.66 -7.85
C LYS A 43 -9.71 15.01 -8.52
N THR A 44 -9.45 15.35 -9.76
CA THR A 44 -8.24 14.92 -10.48
C THR A 44 -6.98 15.22 -9.66
N TYR A 45 -6.10 14.24 -9.56
CA TYR A 45 -4.85 14.30 -8.80
C TYR A 45 -3.72 13.67 -9.62
N LEU A 46 -2.92 14.54 -10.25
CA LEU A 46 -1.87 14.19 -11.20
C LEU A 46 -0.46 14.31 -10.58
N PRO A 47 0.60 13.91 -11.30
CA PRO A 47 1.97 14.05 -10.81
C PRO A 47 2.35 15.45 -10.31
N ALA A 48 1.82 16.51 -10.92
CA ALA A 48 2.09 17.89 -10.48
C ALA A 48 1.47 18.18 -9.10
N ASP A 49 0.24 17.71 -8.87
CA ASP A 49 -0.44 17.87 -7.56
C ASP A 49 0.28 17.08 -6.48
N TYR A 50 0.65 15.84 -6.78
CA TYR A 50 1.43 14.99 -5.89
C TYR A 50 2.78 15.62 -5.50
N LEU A 51 3.52 16.15 -6.48
CA LEU A 51 4.81 16.82 -6.21
C LEU A 51 4.64 18.13 -5.45
N ALA A 52 3.52 18.84 -5.63
CA ALA A 52 3.19 20.01 -4.84
C ALA A 52 2.92 19.65 -3.36
N ASP A 53 2.18 18.58 -3.09
CA ASP A 53 1.98 18.08 -1.72
C ASP A 53 3.31 17.62 -1.09
N ALA A 54 4.19 17.00 -1.87
CA ALA A 54 5.49 16.48 -1.43
C ALA A 54 6.62 17.54 -1.41
N ALA A 55 6.28 18.82 -1.55
CA ALA A 55 7.27 19.91 -1.79
C ALA A 55 8.35 20.05 -0.71
N ASP A 56 8.14 19.56 0.51
CA ASP A 56 9.13 19.58 1.60
C ASP A 56 10.27 18.57 1.39
N TYR A 57 10.07 17.56 0.51
CA TYR A 57 10.99 16.45 0.24
C TYR A 57 11.40 16.41 -1.23
N GLN A 58 12.49 15.70 -1.54
CA GLN A 58 12.89 15.38 -2.89
C GLN A 58 12.45 13.96 -3.23
N VAL A 59 11.27 13.80 -3.82
CA VAL A 59 10.82 12.50 -4.33
C VAL A 59 11.64 12.15 -5.57
N VAL A 60 12.56 11.20 -5.45
CA VAL A 60 13.42 10.78 -6.56
C VAL A 60 12.78 9.69 -7.40
N LYS A 61 11.96 8.85 -6.80
CA LYS A 61 11.14 7.80 -7.43
C LYS A 61 9.86 7.61 -6.62
N SER A 62 8.87 6.95 -7.21
CA SER A 62 7.63 6.62 -6.50
C SER A 62 6.97 5.36 -7.05
N VAL A 63 6.17 4.72 -6.18
CA VAL A 63 5.37 3.54 -6.52
C VAL A 63 3.89 3.90 -6.44
N HIS A 64 3.23 3.90 -7.59
CA HIS A 64 1.78 4.01 -7.65
C HIS A 64 1.15 2.67 -7.29
N ILE A 65 0.20 2.70 -6.37
CA ILE A 65 -0.65 1.55 -6.06
C ILE A 65 -2.03 1.81 -6.68
N GLU A 66 -2.60 0.81 -7.33
CA GLU A 66 -3.93 0.88 -7.92
C GLU A 66 -4.95 1.59 -7.00
N ALA A 67 -5.91 2.30 -7.57
CA ALA A 67 -6.90 3.05 -6.81
C ALA A 67 -8.31 2.46 -6.93
N VAL A 68 -8.44 1.14 -7.05
CA VAL A 68 -9.71 0.42 -7.27
C VAL A 68 -10.47 0.98 -8.49
N PRO A 69 -9.82 0.99 -9.68
CA PRO A 69 -10.42 1.52 -10.90
C PRO A 69 -11.47 0.57 -11.47
N SER A 70 -12.46 1.11 -12.18
CA SER A 70 -13.42 0.28 -12.94
C SER A 70 -12.78 -0.46 -14.12
N ASP A 71 -11.70 0.07 -14.70
CA ASP A 71 -10.91 -0.57 -15.77
C ASP A 71 -9.42 -0.59 -15.38
N PRO A 72 -8.96 -1.73 -14.81
CA PRO A 72 -7.59 -1.86 -14.32
C PRO A 72 -6.51 -1.67 -15.38
N ILE A 73 -6.74 -2.19 -16.58
CA ILE A 73 -5.75 -2.12 -17.66
C ILE A 73 -5.70 -0.71 -18.28
N LYS A 74 -6.83 -0.02 -18.35
CA LYS A 74 -6.89 1.37 -18.80
C LYS A 74 -6.11 2.27 -17.82
N GLU A 75 -6.32 2.12 -16.51
CA GLU A 75 -5.55 2.85 -15.49
C GLU A 75 -4.05 2.61 -15.64
N THR A 76 -3.61 1.35 -15.68
CA THR A 76 -2.18 1.00 -15.73
C THR A 76 -1.51 1.49 -17.02
N ARG A 77 -2.20 1.46 -18.16
CA ARG A 77 -1.71 2.02 -19.42
C ARG A 77 -1.53 3.53 -19.35
N TRP A 78 -2.51 4.22 -18.79
CA TRP A 78 -2.42 5.66 -18.56
C TRP A 78 -1.24 6.02 -17.68
N LEU A 79 -1.11 5.37 -16.52
CA LEU A 79 0.02 5.59 -15.60
C LEU A 79 1.37 5.29 -16.26
N THR A 80 1.43 4.28 -17.12
CA THR A 80 2.64 3.96 -17.88
C THR A 80 3.00 5.08 -18.88
N SER A 81 2.01 5.77 -19.42
CA SER A 81 2.22 6.89 -20.36
C SER A 81 2.64 8.20 -19.70
N LEU A 82 2.42 8.35 -18.39
CA LEU A 82 2.93 9.48 -17.62
C LEU A 82 4.47 9.45 -17.59
N GLY A 83 5.10 10.62 -17.52
CA GLY A 83 6.55 10.81 -17.64
C GLY A 83 7.42 9.86 -16.80
N ALA A 84 8.72 9.91 -16.95
CA ALA A 84 9.64 8.85 -16.55
C ALA A 84 9.67 8.54 -15.03
N ASN A 85 9.44 9.52 -14.16
CA ASN A 85 9.78 9.40 -12.74
C ASN A 85 8.59 9.25 -11.78
N ILE A 86 7.41 9.72 -12.16
CA ILE A 86 6.21 9.67 -11.30
C ILE A 86 5.01 9.19 -12.13
N PRO A 87 4.56 7.95 -11.93
CA PRO A 87 5.16 6.92 -11.10
C PRO A 87 6.36 6.25 -11.77
N THR A 88 7.34 5.80 -10.97
CA THR A 88 8.47 4.97 -11.44
C THR A 88 8.04 3.52 -11.59
N ALA A 89 7.27 3.01 -10.64
CA ALA A 89 6.66 1.69 -10.68
C ALA A 89 5.16 1.75 -10.44
N ILE A 90 4.47 0.70 -10.87
CA ILE A 90 3.01 0.54 -10.76
C ILE A 90 2.70 -0.84 -10.17
N VAL A 91 1.81 -0.85 -9.20
CA VAL A 91 1.08 -2.03 -8.74
C VAL A 91 -0.35 -1.90 -9.26
N GLY A 92 -0.73 -2.75 -10.21
CA GLY A 92 -2.05 -2.69 -10.86
C GLY A 92 -3.11 -3.47 -10.11
N PHE A 93 -4.39 -3.19 -10.35
CA PHE A 93 -5.48 -4.01 -9.80
C PHE A 93 -5.65 -5.30 -10.60
N ALA A 94 -5.79 -6.42 -9.89
CA ALA A 94 -6.23 -7.69 -10.51
C ALA A 94 -7.14 -8.45 -9.52
N ALA A 95 -8.38 -8.71 -9.93
CA ALA A 95 -9.27 -9.61 -9.20
C ALA A 95 -8.81 -11.05 -9.43
N LEU A 96 -8.18 -11.66 -8.41
CA LEU A 96 -7.53 -12.95 -8.53
C LEU A 96 -8.50 -14.14 -8.56
N ASP A 97 -9.76 -13.91 -8.19
CA ASP A 97 -10.85 -14.88 -8.17
C ASP A 97 -11.62 -15.00 -9.51
N THR A 98 -11.24 -14.23 -10.53
CA THR A 98 -11.96 -14.22 -11.82
C THR A 98 -11.44 -15.28 -12.80
N PRO A 99 -12.30 -15.83 -13.68
CA PRO A 99 -11.88 -16.84 -14.65
C PRO A 99 -10.83 -16.39 -15.66
N ASP A 100 -10.77 -15.09 -15.95
CA ASP A 100 -9.84 -14.48 -16.91
C ASP A 100 -8.66 -13.75 -16.25
N VAL A 101 -8.40 -14.01 -14.96
CA VAL A 101 -7.30 -13.40 -14.19
C VAL A 101 -5.95 -13.51 -14.91
N GLU A 102 -5.66 -14.66 -15.53
CA GLU A 102 -4.40 -14.87 -16.22
C GLU A 102 -4.20 -13.90 -17.39
N LYS A 103 -5.27 -13.56 -18.12
CA LYS A 103 -5.24 -12.55 -19.17
C LYS A 103 -4.92 -11.16 -18.60
N THR A 104 -5.52 -10.82 -17.46
CA THR A 104 -5.26 -9.55 -16.76
C THR A 104 -3.81 -9.46 -16.29
N LEU A 105 -3.29 -10.52 -15.66
CA LEU A 105 -1.89 -10.58 -15.20
C LEU A 105 -0.91 -10.46 -16.37
N ALA A 106 -1.17 -11.14 -17.49
CA ALA A 106 -0.36 -11.03 -18.70
C ALA A 106 -0.36 -9.61 -19.27
N ALA A 107 -1.52 -8.94 -19.29
CA ALA A 107 -1.65 -7.57 -19.77
C ALA A 107 -0.89 -6.58 -18.87
N HIS A 108 -0.91 -6.76 -17.57
CA HIS A 108 -0.11 -5.98 -16.61
C HIS A 108 1.39 -6.22 -16.81
N ALA A 109 1.81 -7.48 -16.88
CA ALA A 109 3.23 -7.85 -17.03
C ALA A 109 3.87 -7.35 -18.34
N ALA A 110 3.05 -7.10 -19.37
CA ALA A 110 3.52 -6.52 -20.62
C ALA A 110 3.87 -5.02 -20.54
N LEU A 111 3.49 -4.34 -19.45
CA LEU A 111 3.72 -2.91 -19.26
C LEU A 111 5.03 -2.67 -18.47
N PRO A 112 5.94 -1.83 -18.97
CA PRO A 112 7.32 -1.77 -18.46
C PRO A 112 7.46 -1.25 -17.01
N LYS A 113 6.48 -0.50 -16.49
CA LYS A 113 6.50 0.04 -15.13
C LYS A 113 5.86 -0.89 -14.11
N VAL A 114 5.12 -1.92 -14.52
CA VAL A 114 4.42 -2.80 -13.59
C VAL A 114 5.40 -3.70 -12.83
N ARG A 115 5.21 -3.82 -11.52
CA ARG A 115 6.04 -4.65 -10.63
C ARG A 115 5.22 -5.64 -9.82
N GLY A 116 3.93 -5.38 -9.66
CA GLY A 116 3.06 -6.21 -8.87
C GLY A 116 1.60 -5.93 -9.14
N VAL A 117 0.75 -6.62 -8.41
CA VAL A 117 -0.70 -6.38 -8.38
C VAL A 117 -1.19 -6.27 -6.95
N ARG A 118 -2.33 -5.61 -6.78
CA ARG A 118 -3.11 -5.57 -5.54
C ARG A 118 -4.56 -5.93 -5.83
N GLN A 119 -5.16 -6.67 -4.92
CA GLN A 119 -6.59 -6.71 -4.65
C GLN A 119 -6.73 -6.52 -3.14
N ILE A 120 -7.53 -5.54 -2.71
CA ILE A 120 -7.82 -5.35 -1.29
C ILE A 120 -8.54 -6.58 -0.77
N VAL A 121 -8.00 -7.23 0.25
CA VAL A 121 -8.57 -8.46 0.83
C VAL A 121 -9.06 -8.27 2.26
N ASN A 122 -9.14 -7.02 2.75
CA ASN A 122 -9.62 -6.70 4.08
C ASN A 122 -11.03 -7.24 4.30
N TRP A 123 -11.14 -8.35 5.00
CA TRP A 123 -12.39 -8.93 5.45
C TRP A 123 -12.51 -8.85 6.96
N HIS A 124 -13.67 -8.47 7.43
CA HIS A 124 -13.99 -8.42 8.85
C HIS A 124 -15.47 -8.73 9.06
N LYS A 125 -15.80 -9.42 10.18
CA LYS A 125 -17.18 -9.75 10.55
C LYS A 125 -18.08 -8.52 10.77
N ASN A 126 -17.49 -7.37 11.11
CA ASN A 126 -18.19 -6.09 11.18
C ASN A 126 -18.24 -5.48 9.76
N PRO A 127 -19.45 -5.35 9.15
CA PRO A 127 -19.58 -4.81 7.79
C PRO A 127 -19.17 -3.35 7.65
N ALA A 128 -19.10 -2.58 8.75
CA ALA A 128 -18.69 -1.19 8.71
C ALA A 128 -17.21 -0.98 8.39
N VAL A 129 -16.38 -2.02 8.57
CA VAL A 129 -14.92 -1.96 8.35
C VAL A 129 -14.44 -2.99 7.34
N THR A 130 -15.32 -3.80 6.75
CA THR A 130 -14.93 -4.76 5.71
C THR A 130 -14.92 -4.11 4.33
N PHE A 131 -13.94 -4.47 3.49
CA PHE A 131 -13.84 -4.01 2.09
C PHE A 131 -14.27 -5.08 1.09
N THR A 132 -14.46 -6.32 1.55
CA THR A 132 -14.83 -7.46 0.70
C THR A 132 -16.09 -8.13 1.21
N GLN A 133 -16.83 -8.79 0.30
CA GLN A 133 -18.06 -9.50 0.66
C GLN A 133 -17.80 -10.82 1.40
N SER A 134 -16.62 -11.41 1.18
CA SER A 134 -16.18 -12.67 1.78
C SER A 134 -14.68 -12.61 2.04
N ASP A 135 -14.17 -13.55 2.83
CA ASP A 135 -12.73 -13.71 3.03
C ASP A 135 -12.08 -14.32 1.79
N LEU A 136 -11.48 -13.46 0.96
CA LEU A 136 -10.83 -13.87 -0.29
C LEU A 136 -9.62 -14.77 -0.04
N LEU A 137 -8.92 -14.64 1.08
CA LEU A 137 -7.75 -15.48 1.36
C LEU A 137 -8.14 -16.95 1.55
N ALA A 138 -9.37 -17.23 1.98
CA ALA A 138 -9.92 -18.57 2.12
C ALA A 138 -10.51 -19.12 0.80
N ASP A 139 -10.67 -18.29 -0.24
CA ASP A 139 -11.27 -18.68 -1.52
C ASP A 139 -10.29 -19.46 -2.42
N ASN A 140 -10.69 -20.64 -2.88
CA ASN A 140 -9.84 -21.50 -3.72
C ASN A 140 -9.56 -20.89 -5.11
N ALA A 141 -10.53 -20.19 -5.71
CA ALA A 141 -10.33 -19.55 -7.02
C ALA A 141 -9.34 -18.39 -6.87
N TRP A 142 -9.45 -17.61 -5.81
CA TRP A 142 -8.52 -16.55 -5.49
C TRP A 142 -7.09 -17.08 -5.28
N GLN A 143 -6.93 -18.17 -4.50
CA GLN A 143 -5.61 -18.80 -4.27
C GLN A 143 -5.02 -19.37 -5.57
N ALA A 144 -5.85 -19.90 -6.47
CA ALA A 144 -5.40 -20.35 -7.78
C ALA A 144 -4.89 -19.18 -8.65
N GLY A 145 -5.58 -18.05 -8.64
CA GLY A 145 -5.13 -16.81 -9.31
C GLY A 145 -3.85 -16.25 -8.70
N TYR A 146 -3.73 -16.26 -7.36
CA TYR A 146 -2.50 -15.85 -6.67
C TYR A 146 -1.29 -16.70 -7.10
N ALA A 147 -1.46 -18.00 -7.28
CA ALA A 147 -0.39 -18.90 -7.71
C ALA A 147 0.17 -18.57 -9.11
N LEU A 148 -0.57 -17.83 -9.94
CA LEU A 148 -0.10 -17.39 -11.26
C LEU A 148 0.89 -16.22 -11.18
N LEU A 149 0.97 -15.48 -10.09
CA LEU A 149 1.80 -14.28 -9.96
C LEU A 149 3.28 -14.56 -10.26
N LYS A 150 3.80 -15.70 -9.81
CA LYS A 150 5.19 -16.12 -10.07
C LYS A 150 5.47 -16.27 -11.56
N LYS A 151 4.50 -16.77 -12.36
CA LYS A 151 4.64 -16.93 -13.81
C LYS A 151 4.95 -15.61 -14.51
N TYR A 152 4.40 -14.51 -13.98
CA TYR A 152 4.52 -13.17 -14.53
C TYR A 152 5.53 -12.29 -13.80
N ASN A 153 6.27 -12.85 -12.82
CA ASN A 153 7.21 -12.11 -11.97
C ASN A 153 6.59 -10.87 -11.29
N LEU A 154 5.34 -11.02 -10.83
CA LEU A 154 4.58 -9.98 -10.14
C LEU A 154 4.62 -10.21 -8.63
N SER A 155 4.85 -9.14 -7.84
CA SER A 155 4.62 -9.14 -6.39
C SER A 155 3.12 -9.02 -6.08
N PHE A 156 2.76 -9.37 -4.86
CA PHE A 156 1.42 -9.11 -4.32
C PHE A 156 1.50 -8.06 -3.20
N ASP A 157 0.84 -6.93 -3.40
CA ASP A 157 0.65 -5.92 -2.37
C ASP A 157 -0.55 -6.32 -1.50
N ALA A 158 -0.29 -6.76 -0.26
CA ALA A 158 -1.30 -7.32 0.63
C ALA A 158 -1.88 -6.24 1.53
N GLN A 159 -3.11 -5.81 1.28
CA GLN A 159 -3.88 -4.97 2.18
C GLN A 159 -4.91 -5.83 2.91
N LEU A 160 -4.70 -6.04 4.21
CA LEU A 160 -5.45 -6.96 5.05
C LEU A 160 -5.48 -6.49 6.51
N TYR A 161 -6.27 -7.15 7.34
CA TYR A 161 -6.33 -6.93 8.79
C TYR A 161 -5.51 -7.96 9.58
N ALA A 162 -5.22 -7.65 10.84
CA ALA A 162 -4.46 -8.52 11.74
C ALA A 162 -5.03 -9.94 11.83
N GLY A 163 -6.35 -10.08 11.84
CA GLY A 163 -7.02 -11.40 11.87
C GLY A 163 -6.78 -12.28 10.65
N GLN A 164 -6.27 -11.72 9.54
CA GLN A 164 -5.99 -12.45 8.29
C GLN A 164 -4.48 -12.73 8.09
N MET A 165 -3.63 -12.33 9.03
CA MET A 165 -2.18 -12.47 8.87
C MET A 165 -1.72 -13.94 8.89
N ASP A 166 -2.45 -14.81 9.57
CA ASP A 166 -2.15 -16.25 9.62
C ASP A 166 -2.36 -16.93 8.27
N GLU A 167 -3.45 -16.60 7.60
CA GLU A 167 -3.77 -17.10 6.25
C GLU A 167 -2.77 -16.57 5.23
N MET A 168 -2.44 -15.27 5.29
CA MET A 168 -1.44 -14.67 4.41
C MET A 168 -0.05 -15.29 4.64
N TYR A 169 0.34 -15.56 5.88
CA TYR A 169 1.58 -16.28 6.18
C TYR A 169 1.59 -17.67 5.55
N ALA A 170 0.51 -18.44 5.73
CA ALA A 170 0.41 -19.77 5.15
C ALA A 170 0.49 -19.73 3.61
N LEU A 171 -0.11 -18.71 2.98
CA LEU A 171 -0.04 -18.48 1.55
C LEU A 171 1.39 -18.12 1.10
N ALA A 172 2.04 -17.18 1.79
CA ALA A 172 3.42 -16.79 1.50
C ALA A 172 4.39 -17.99 1.58
N ARG A 173 4.22 -18.85 2.57
CA ARG A 173 5.03 -20.08 2.74
C ARG A 173 4.78 -21.12 1.65
N ARG A 174 3.58 -21.19 1.08
CA ARG A 174 3.28 -22.07 -0.06
C ARG A 174 3.83 -21.55 -1.40
N HIS A 175 4.05 -20.24 -1.50
CA HIS A 175 4.51 -19.57 -2.72
C HIS A 175 5.76 -18.70 -2.44
N PRO A 176 6.89 -19.30 -2.05
CA PRO A 176 8.07 -18.55 -1.60
C PRO A 176 8.71 -17.71 -2.72
N GLU A 177 8.40 -17.98 -3.99
CA GLU A 177 8.88 -17.20 -5.14
C GLU A 177 8.07 -15.91 -5.38
N THR A 178 6.90 -15.78 -4.76
CA THR A 178 6.07 -14.57 -4.88
C THR A 178 6.35 -13.64 -3.70
N LEU A 179 6.87 -12.46 -3.98
CA LEU A 179 7.07 -11.42 -2.96
C LEU A 179 5.72 -10.89 -2.50
N VAL A 180 5.50 -10.89 -1.19
CA VAL A 180 4.35 -10.25 -0.53
C VAL A 180 4.81 -8.93 0.08
N ILE A 181 4.11 -7.85 -0.21
CA ILE A 181 4.38 -6.52 0.34
C ILE A 181 3.18 -6.11 1.19
N LEU A 182 3.30 -6.27 2.51
CA LEU A 182 2.24 -5.90 3.45
C LEU A 182 2.00 -4.39 3.42
N ASN A 183 0.77 -3.96 3.17
CA ASN A 183 0.39 -2.55 3.14
C ASN A 183 -0.03 -2.05 4.53
N HIS A 184 0.24 -0.76 4.79
CA HIS A 184 -0.34 0.01 5.89
C HIS A 184 -0.15 -0.62 7.28
N THR A 185 1.02 -1.20 7.53
CA THR A 185 1.32 -1.88 8.82
C THR A 185 0.30 -2.95 9.21
N GLY A 186 -0.42 -3.55 8.22
CA GLY A 186 -1.50 -4.50 8.47
C GLY A 186 -2.76 -3.87 9.07
N MET A 187 -2.98 -2.58 8.86
CA MET A 187 -4.19 -1.81 9.23
C MET A 187 -4.72 -2.13 10.64
N PRO A 188 -4.02 -1.73 11.73
CA PRO A 188 -4.46 -1.98 13.11
C PRO A 188 -5.66 -1.08 13.47
N ILE A 189 -6.88 -1.52 13.13
CA ILE A 189 -8.14 -0.77 13.33
C ILE A 189 -8.61 -0.77 14.77
N ASP A 190 -8.34 -1.85 15.52
CA ASP A 190 -8.71 -1.97 16.92
C ASP A 190 -7.49 -1.72 17.82
N ARG A 191 -7.71 -1.04 18.95
CA ARG A 191 -6.64 -0.54 19.84
C ARG A 191 -6.71 -1.11 21.26
N ASP A 192 -7.63 -2.03 21.53
CA ASP A 192 -7.67 -2.76 22.81
C ASP A 192 -6.46 -3.70 22.95
N PRO A 193 -6.11 -4.12 24.18
CA PRO A 193 -4.91 -4.92 24.44
C PRO A 193 -4.85 -6.24 23.66
N ASP A 194 -5.99 -6.92 23.46
CA ASP A 194 -6.06 -8.21 22.77
C ASP A 194 -5.86 -8.01 21.25
N SER A 195 -6.49 -7.02 20.67
CA SER A 195 -6.32 -6.67 19.25
C SER A 195 -4.89 -6.20 18.95
N LEU A 196 -4.28 -5.42 19.84
CA LEU A 196 -2.87 -5.02 19.70
C LEU A 196 -1.92 -6.22 19.87
N LYS A 197 -2.26 -7.20 20.72
CA LYS A 197 -1.50 -8.44 20.81
C LYS A 197 -1.62 -9.26 19.53
N LEU A 198 -2.83 -9.45 19.01
CA LEU A 198 -3.09 -10.14 17.75
C LEU A 198 -2.28 -9.51 16.59
N TRP A 199 -2.28 -8.18 16.51
CA TRP A 199 -1.50 -7.45 15.51
C TRP A 199 0.00 -7.73 15.63
N ARG A 200 0.58 -7.63 16.85
CA ARG A 200 2.01 -7.89 17.07
C ARG A 200 2.40 -9.33 16.72
N ASP A 201 1.60 -10.30 17.18
CA ASP A 201 1.86 -11.72 16.93
C ASP A 201 1.79 -12.01 15.41
N GLY A 202 0.79 -11.45 14.72
CA GLY A 202 0.63 -11.56 13.26
C GLY A 202 1.78 -10.93 12.49
N MET A 203 2.25 -9.74 12.89
CA MET A 203 3.41 -9.07 12.28
C MET A 203 4.68 -9.91 12.43
N GLN A 204 4.96 -10.44 13.62
CA GLN A 204 6.11 -11.32 13.85
C GLN A 204 6.02 -12.61 13.04
N LYS A 205 4.83 -13.19 12.94
CA LYS A 205 4.59 -14.39 12.14
C LYS A 205 4.82 -14.13 10.65
N LEU A 206 4.24 -13.07 10.09
CA LEU A 206 4.47 -12.67 8.70
C LEU A 206 5.96 -12.40 8.42
N ALA A 207 6.64 -11.72 9.34
CA ALA A 207 8.06 -11.42 9.22
C ALA A 207 8.96 -12.66 9.24
N SER A 208 8.49 -13.80 9.76
CA SER A 208 9.22 -15.07 9.73
C SER A 208 9.26 -15.72 8.33
N ALA A 209 8.49 -15.22 7.37
CA ALA A 209 8.59 -15.62 5.97
C ALA A 209 9.54 -14.67 5.22
N ASP A 210 10.57 -15.23 4.57
CA ASP A 210 11.64 -14.45 3.90
C ASP A 210 11.12 -13.64 2.69
N ASN A 211 10.02 -14.08 2.09
CA ASN A 211 9.36 -13.43 0.96
C ASN A 211 8.27 -12.42 1.37
N VAL A 212 8.27 -11.96 2.61
CA VAL A 212 7.35 -10.92 3.09
C VAL A 212 8.11 -9.69 3.56
N VAL A 213 7.69 -8.52 3.09
CA VAL A 213 8.19 -7.20 3.49
C VAL A 213 7.02 -6.29 3.84
N ALA A 214 7.26 -5.17 4.53
CA ALA A 214 6.18 -4.32 5.02
C ALA A 214 6.33 -2.85 4.58
N LYS A 215 5.18 -2.21 4.32
CA LYS A 215 5.06 -0.75 4.16
C LYS A 215 4.45 -0.12 5.39
N ILE A 216 5.09 0.92 5.87
CA ILE A 216 4.54 1.85 6.86
C ILE A 216 3.92 3.00 6.10
N SER A 217 2.60 3.02 6.02
CA SER A 217 1.77 3.99 5.28
C SER A 217 0.34 3.91 5.78
N GLY A 218 -0.53 4.82 5.36
CA GLY A 218 -1.98 4.76 5.59
C GLY A 218 -2.40 4.75 7.06
N LEU A 219 -1.55 5.24 7.97
CA LEU A 219 -1.85 5.26 9.40
C LEU A 219 -3.00 6.23 9.73
N GLY A 220 -3.20 7.26 8.91
CA GLY A 220 -4.32 8.18 9.01
C GLY A 220 -5.67 7.51 8.77
N MET A 221 -5.75 6.50 7.91
CA MET A 221 -7.00 5.78 7.62
C MET A 221 -7.57 5.04 8.83
N VAL A 222 -6.72 4.63 9.76
CA VAL A 222 -7.12 3.89 10.97
C VAL A 222 -7.10 4.77 12.23
N GLU A 223 -6.60 6.00 12.13
CA GLU A 223 -6.58 6.99 13.21
C GLU A 223 -6.61 8.41 12.62
N HIS A 224 -7.81 8.96 12.38
CA HIS A 224 -8.00 10.24 11.69
C HIS A 224 -7.31 11.43 12.40
N GLY A 225 -7.20 11.37 13.72
CA GLY A 225 -6.54 12.39 14.54
C GLY A 225 -5.11 12.00 14.96
N TRP A 226 -4.40 11.26 14.15
CA TRP A 226 -3.08 10.75 14.48
C TRP A 226 -2.08 11.85 14.90
N THR A 227 -1.17 11.48 15.78
CA THR A 227 -0.01 12.28 16.19
C THR A 227 1.25 11.45 16.02
N THR A 228 2.42 12.09 16.05
CA THR A 228 3.70 11.37 16.02
C THR A 228 3.78 10.31 17.11
N ASP A 229 3.29 10.61 18.31
CA ASP A 229 3.35 9.67 19.44
C ASP A 229 2.32 8.54 19.32
N SER A 230 1.13 8.80 18.78
CA SER A 230 0.11 7.76 18.63
C SER A 230 0.47 6.73 17.54
N ILE A 231 1.16 7.14 16.45
CA ILE A 231 1.60 6.23 15.40
C ILE A 231 2.95 5.56 15.71
N ARG A 232 3.75 6.12 16.64
CA ARG A 232 5.07 5.60 17.00
C ARG A 232 5.10 4.10 17.30
N PRO A 233 4.17 3.53 18.12
CA PRO A 233 4.17 2.09 18.43
C PRO A 233 4.01 1.20 17.19
N PHE A 234 3.26 1.66 16.19
CA PHE A 234 3.00 0.91 14.95
C PHE A 234 4.19 1.02 13.99
N VAL A 235 4.80 2.19 13.88
CA VAL A 235 6.03 2.39 13.11
C VAL A 235 7.15 1.53 13.66
N LEU A 236 7.47 1.65 14.96
CA LEU A 236 8.54 0.88 15.60
C LEU A 236 8.21 -0.60 15.64
N GLY A 237 6.98 -1.00 15.99
CA GLY A 237 6.59 -2.42 16.02
C GLY A 237 6.67 -3.10 14.65
N THR A 238 6.43 -2.37 13.55
CA THR A 238 6.66 -2.90 12.19
C THR A 238 8.14 -3.08 11.92
N ILE A 239 8.98 -2.10 12.29
CA ILE A 239 10.43 -2.17 12.11
C ILE A 239 11.03 -3.27 13.02
N ASP A 240 10.55 -3.40 14.24
CA ASP A 240 11.00 -4.46 15.18
C ASP A 240 10.69 -5.86 14.64
N ALA A 241 9.52 -6.04 14.01
CA ALA A 241 9.13 -7.33 13.43
C ALA A 241 9.92 -7.67 12.16
N PHE A 242 10.00 -6.76 11.19
CA PHE A 242 10.55 -7.00 9.85
C PHE A 242 12.03 -6.60 9.69
N GLY A 243 12.57 -5.82 10.61
CA GLY A 243 13.88 -5.20 10.48
C GLY A 243 13.90 -4.01 9.52
N SER A 244 14.92 -3.16 9.66
CA SER A 244 15.11 -1.98 8.79
C SER A 244 15.39 -2.34 7.33
N GLU A 245 15.67 -3.59 7.00
CA GLU A 245 15.96 -4.07 5.63
C GLU A 245 14.70 -4.49 4.86
N ARG A 246 13.61 -4.79 5.56
CA ARG A 246 12.35 -5.26 4.96
C ARG A 246 11.16 -4.34 5.24
N THR A 247 11.44 -3.09 5.64
CA THR A 247 10.43 -2.07 5.94
C THR A 247 10.66 -0.84 5.08
N MET A 248 9.61 -0.21 4.58
CA MET A 248 9.70 1.01 3.77
C MET A 248 8.55 1.96 4.06
N PHE A 249 8.80 3.28 3.96
CA PHE A 249 7.78 4.30 4.13
C PHE A 249 7.01 4.58 2.84
N GLY A 250 5.73 4.89 2.97
CA GLY A 250 4.87 5.37 1.90
C GLY A 250 3.88 6.42 2.39
N SER A 251 3.53 7.36 1.53
CA SER A 251 2.67 8.50 1.88
C SER A 251 1.19 8.14 1.97
N ASN A 252 0.73 7.21 1.14
CA ASN A 252 -0.68 6.95 0.87
C ASN A 252 -1.44 8.19 0.33
N PHE A 253 -0.72 9.17 -0.26
CA PHE A 253 -1.34 10.36 -0.85
C PHE A 253 -2.00 10.04 -2.20
N PRO A 254 -3.16 10.66 -2.49
CA PRO A 254 -3.81 11.70 -1.70
C PRO A 254 -4.81 11.17 -0.64
N VAL A 255 -4.93 9.87 -0.37
CA VAL A 255 -5.88 9.36 0.63
C VAL A 255 -5.55 9.95 2.01
N ASP A 256 -4.31 9.87 2.47
CA ASP A 256 -3.90 10.42 3.78
C ASP A 256 -3.92 11.96 3.86
N ARG A 257 -4.16 12.67 2.74
CA ARG A 257 -4.44 14.11 2.75
C ARG A 257 -5.71 14.45 3.53
N LEU A 258 -6.61 13.50 3.68
CA LEU A 258 -7.80 13.63 4.54
C LEU A 258 -7.42 13.85 6.02
N TYR A 259 -6.25 13.39 6.43
CA TYR A 259 -5.86 13.31 7.84
C TYR A 259 -4.62 14.13 8.17
N GLY A 260 -3.96 14.73 7.18
CA GLY A 260 -2.77 15.53 7.41
C GLY A 260 -2.03 15.94 6.12
N THR A 261 -0.91 16.62 6.28
CA THR A 261 -0.07 17.00 5.14
C THR A 261 1.03 15.96 4.92
N PHE A 262 1.50 15.85 3.66
CA PHE A 262 2.63 15.02 3.29
C PHE A 262 3.86 15.31 4.16
N GLY A 263 4.19 16.61 4.31
CA GLY A 263 5.32 17.02 5.14
C GLY A 263 5.17 16.68 6.62
N ALA A 264 3.95 16.76 7.19
CA ALA A 264 3.71 16.35 8.57
C ALA A 264 3.94 14.85 8.77
N LEU A 265 3.44 14.00 7.85
CA LEU A 265 3.61 12.57 7.92
C LEU A 265 5.09 12.16 7.86
N TYR A 266 5.82 12.65 6.88
CA TYR A 266 7.23 12.29 6.73
C TYR A 266 8.12 12.86 7.85
N ARG A 267 7.80 14.06 8.39
CA ARG A 267 8.46 14.57 9.62
C ARG A 267 8.17 13.71 10.84
N ALA A 268 6.97 13.14 10.96
CA ALA A 268 6.68 12.18 12.02
C ALA A 268 7.55 10.93 11.88
N PHE A 269 7.69 10.38 10.67
CA PHE A 269 8.60 9.26 10.43
C PHE A 269 10.04 9.61 10.78
N GLU A 270 10.56 10.77 10.35
CA GLU A 270 11.91 11.23 10.72
C GLU A 270 12.10 11.31 12.24
N THR A 271 11.11 11.87 12.96
CA THR A 271 11.15 12.00 14.42
C THR A 271 11.15 10.63 15.10
N ILE A 272 10.38 9.66 14.57
CA ILE A 272 10.27 8.32 15.18
C ILE A 272 11.58 7.53 15.01
N VAL A 273 12.25 7.68 13.87
CA VAL A 273 13.49 6.94 13.57
C VAL A 273 14.76 7.78 13.73
N ALA A 274 14.68 8.89 14.49
CA ALA A 274 15.81 9.82 14.66
C ALA A 274 17.08 9.16 15.23
N ASP A 275 16.91 8.16 16.09
CA ASP A 275 18.02 7.43 16.74
C ASP A 275 18.55 6.26 15.89
N PHE A 276 17.94 5.98 14.73
CA PHE A 276 18.43 4.96 13.80
C PHE A 276 19.67 5.47 13.07
N THR A 277 20.54 4.55 12.69
CA THR A 277 21.74 4.90 11.91
C THR A 277 21.37 5.51 10.55
N PRO A 278 22.24 6.35 9.96
CA PRO A 278 21.98 6.91 8.63
C PRO A 278 21.69 5.85 7.55
N VAL A 279 22.32 4.67 7.67
CA VAL A 279 22.09 3.55 6.74
C VAL A 279 20.69 2.96 6.89
N GLU A 280 20.22 2.76 8.12
CA GLU A 280 18.84 2.28 8.38
C GLU A 280 17.81 3.30 7.94
N GLN A 281 18.04 4.60 8.23
CA GLN A 281 17.17 5.65 7.73
C GLN A 281 17.10 5.67 6.20
N ASP A 282 18.25 5.57 5.48
CA ASP A 282 18.25 5.51 4.02
C ASP A 282 17.47 4.30 3.49
N ARG A 283 17.60 3.13 4.14
CA ARG A 283 16.80 1.94 3.80
C ARG A 283 15.30 2.21 3.89
N LEU A 284 14.84 2.76 5.01
CA LEU A 284 13.43 3.03 5.28
C LEU A 284 12.82 4.07 4.33
N PHE A 285 13.58 5.14 4.04
CA PHE A 285 13.09 6.26 3.23
C PHE A 285 13.31 6.07 1.73
N ARG A 286 14.19 5.14 1.29
CA ARG A 286 14.57 5.06 -0.12
C ARG A 286 14.97 3.65 -0.58
N ALA A 287 16.09 3.11 -0.07
CA ALA A 287 16.74 1.97 -0.68
C ALA A 287 15.91 0.68 -0.69
N ASN A 288 15.06 0.45 0.33
CA ASN A 288 14.18 -0.71 0.37
C ASN A 288 13.09 -0.65 -0.70
N ALA A 289 12.50 0.51 -0.93
CA ALA A 289 11.52 0.67 -2.00
C ALA A 289 12.16 0.42 -3.38
N GLU A 290 13.37 0.93 -3.61
CA GLU A 290 14.14 0.64 -4.83
C GLU A 290 14.38 -0.86 -5.01
N ARG A 291 14.83 -1.52 -3.95
CA ARG A 291 15.14 -2.96 -3.96
C ARG A 291 13.90 -3.81 -4.21
N TRP A 292 12.87 -3.63 -3.40
CA TRP A 292 11.72 -4.53 -3.37
C TRP A 292 10.78 -4.33 -4.57
N TYR A 293 10.68 -3.11 -5.09
CA TYR A 293 9.96 -2.85 -6.34
C TYR A 293 10.84 -2.93 -7.59
N ARG A 294 12.14 -3.23 -7.45
CA ARG A 294 13.08 -3.43 -8.59
C ARG A 294 13.12 -2.19 -9.52
N ILE A 295 13.35 -1.00 -8.96
CA ILE A 295 13.34 0.31 -9.65
C ILE A 295 14.63 1.10 -9.45
#